data_510d99586aee07c2fa385c697771fed9
#
_entry.id   510d99586aee07c2fa385c697771fed9
#
_cell.length_a   1.000
_cell.length_b   1.000
_cell.length_c   1.000
_cell.angle_alpha   90.00
_cell.angle_beta   90.00
_cell.angle_gamma   90.00
#
_symmetry.space_group_name_H-M   'P 1'
#
loop_
_entity.id
_entity.type
_entity.pdbx_description
1 polymer ?
#
loop_
_entity_poly.entity_id
_entity_poly.type
_entity_poly.pdbx_seq_one_letter_code
_entity_poly.pdbx_strand_id
1 'polypeptide(L)'
;MGKKRTRSRTLAFCFGIMALLLVAACSSTPKTTDGSDAREKDDKNVPLYYDFGDVLIPRELELDVNSSFVYHTAGFTAGILAFKSKAEIGSMIDFFESNMAKDNWQAVGTFKSPRTLLLFQKENRWCVINITDNRWNTLVEIWVAPFSDISGSGLLK
;
A
#
# COMPACT_ATOMS: atom_id res chain seq x y z
N MET A 1 -14.74 7.25 -68.22
CA MET A 1 -16.21 7.05 -68.20
C MET A 1 -16.54 7.01 -66.68
N GLY A 2 -17.07 7.98 -66.19
CA GLY A 2 -18.30 8.71 -66.40
C GLY A 2 -19.08 8.60 -65.13
N LYS A 3 -19.15 9.73 -64.39
CA LYS A 3 -20.37 10.40 -63.94
C LYS A 3 -21.13 9.67 -62.82
N LYS A 4 -21.63 10.31 -61.74
CA LYS A 4 -22.20 11.67 -61.59
C LYS A 4 -22.32 11.99 -60.06
N ARG A 5 -22.10 13.27 -59.77
CA ARG A 5 -22.61 14.02 -58.62
C ARG A 5 -24.14 13.90 -58.51
N THR A 6 -24.63 13.84 -57.28
CA THR A 6 -25.91 14.50 -57.01
C THR A 6 -25.83 15.18 -55.63
N ARG A 7 -25.93 16.49 -55.66
CA ARG A 7 -26.23 17.45 -54.57
C ARG A 7 -27.73 17.44 -54.36
N SER A 8 -28.18 17.53 -53.13
CA SER A 8 -29.43 18.16 -52.72
C SER A 8 -29.32 18.38 -51.21
N ARG A 9 -29.12 19.57 -50.67
CA ARG A 9 -29.89 20.80 -50.62
C ARG A 9 -31.33 20.57 -50.18
N THR A 10 -31.55 20.71 -48.87
CA THR A 10 -32.69 21.34 -48.20
C THR A 10 -32.18 21.68 -46.79
N LEU A 11 -31.74 22.81 -46.53
CA LEU A 11 -32.34 24.12 -46.35
C LEU A 11 -33.54 24.11 -45.42
N ALA A 12 -33.22 24.56 -44.18
CA ALA A 12 -33.93 25.59 -43.43
C ALA A 12 -35.40 25.33 -43.08
N PHE A 13 -35.63 25.60 -41.91
CA PHE A 13 -36.78 26.13 -41.20
C PHE A 13 -36.96 25.37 -39.89
N CYS A 14 -36.66 25.82 -38.76
CA CYS A 14 -37.48 26.74 -38.01
C CYS A 14 -36.67 27.40 -36.87
N PHE A 15 -36.41 28.62 -37.13
CA PHE A 15 -36.21 29.63 -36.13
C PHE A 15 -37.59 29.96 -35.55
N GLY A 16 -37.70 29.96 -34.24
CA GLY A 16 -38.86 30.63 -33.66
C GLY A 16 -39.57 29.86 -32.59
N ILE A 17 -39.65 30.47 -31.52
CA ILE A 17 -40.42 30.36 -30.28
C ILE A 17 -39.45 30.07 -29.15
N MET A 18 -38.67 31.02 -28.79
CA MET A 18 -38.94 32.26 -28.07
C MET A 18 -39.70 32.00 -26.75
N ALA A 19 -38.87 32.12 -25.75
CA ALA A 19 -39.11 32.86 -24.50
C ALA A 19 -40.30 32.44 -23.63
N LEU A 20 -39.97 32.49 -22.38
CA LEU A 20 -40.81 32.71 -21.21
C LEU A 20 -41.33 31.45 -20.55
N LEU A 21 -40.64 31.06 -19.54
CA LEU A 21 -41.25 30.92 -18.22
C LEU A 21 -40.17 30.83 -17.16
N LEU A 22 -40.11 31.89 -16.52
CA LEU A 22 -39.53 32.31 -15.26
C LEU A 22 -39.99 31.45 -14.09
N VAL A 23 -39.05 31.22 -13.19
CA VAL A 23 -39.22 31.15 -11.74
C VAL A 23 -40.03 29.94 -11.21
N ALA A 24 -39.30 28.93 -10.84
CA ALA A 24 -39.65 28.17 -9.68
C ALA A 24 -38.43 28.10 -8.76
N ALA A 25 -38.43 28.99 -7.79
CA ALA A 25 -37.56 28.88 -6.63
C ALA A 25 -37.95 27.62 -5.87
N CYS A 26 -37.19 26.55 -6.01
CA CYS A 26 -37.24 25.45 -5.09
C CYS A 26 -36.28 25.73 -3.95
N SER A 27 -36.88 26.13 -2.83
CA SER A 27 -36.27 26.02 -1.52
C SER A 27 -35.97 24.56 -1.24
N SER A 28 -34.76 24.14 -1.45
CA SER A 28 -34.28 22.84 -0.98
C SER A 28 -33.91 22.96 0.47
N THR A 29 -34.78 22.44 1.31
CA THR A 29 -34.55 22.04 2.68
C THR A 29 -33.25 21.20 2.72
N PRO A 30 -32.29 21.44 3.61
CA PRO A 30 -31.17 20.55 3.79
C PRO A 30 -31.68 19.26 4.43
N LYS A 31 -31.87 18.25 3.61
CA LYS A 31 -32.07 16.90 4.07
C LYS A 31 -30.70 16.41 4.55
N THR A 32 -30.58 16.34 5.85
CA THR A 32 -29.49 15.62 6.52
C THR A 32 -29.55 14.19 6.03
N THR A 33 -28.77 13.88 5.03
CA THR A 33 -28.52 12.49 4.65
C THR A 33 -27.17 12.16 5.22
N ASP A 34 -27.20 11.28 6.20
CA ASP A 34 -26.10 10.53 6.74
C ASP A 34 -25.12 10.14 5.62
N GLY A 35 -23.96 10.79 5.63
CA GLY A 35 -22.92 10.55 4.65
C GLY A 35 -22.02 9.40 5.09
N SER A 36 -22.46 8.16 4.94
CA SER A 36 -21.63 6.99 5.22
C SER A 36 -21.08 6.28 3.98
N ASP A 37 -21.28 6.83 2.77
CA ASP A 37 -20.87 6.12 1.55
C ASP A 37 -19.71 6.75 0.75
N ALA A 38 -19.06 7.80 1.25
CA ALA A 38 -17.97 8.46 0.53
C ALA A 38 -16.56 8.11 1.05
N ARG A 39 -16.41 7.26 2.07
CA ARG A 39 -15.11 6.89 2.66
C ARG A 39 -14.54 5.54 2.21
N GLU A 40 -15.27 4.74 1.48
CA GLU A 40 -14.85 3.35 1.20
C GLU A 40 -13.98 3.18 -0.05
N LYS A 41 -13.75 4.22 -0.84
CA LYS A 41 -12.94 4.13 -2.06
C LYS A 41 -11.48 4.59 -1.91
N ASP A 42 -11.17 5.36 -0.88
CA ASP A 42 -9.80 5.90 -0.70
C ASP A 42 -8.98 5.07 0.31
N ASP A 43 -9.65 4.19 1.06
CA ASP A 43 -9.03 3.44 2.15
C ASP A 43 -8.22 2.20 1.68
N LYS A 44 -8.30 1.87 0.38
CA LYS A 44 -7.62 0.70 -0.18
C LYS A 44 -6.12 0.88 -0.43
N ASN A 45 -5.59 2.08 -0.32
CA ASN A 45 -4.21 2.37 -0.70
C ASN A 45 -3.35 2.98 0.42
N VAL A 46 -3.83 3.01 1.66
CA VAL A 46 -3.05 3.48 2.81
C VAL A 46 -2.23 2.32 3.37
N PRO A 47 -0.91 2.43 3.48
CA PRO A 47 -0.07 1.42 4.13
C PRO A 47 -0.51 1.17 5.56
N LEU A 48 -0.28 -0.03 6.07
CA LEU A 48 -0.77 -0.48 7.38
C LEU A 48 0.38 -0.80 8.32
N TYR A 49 0.19 -0.45 9.59
CA TYR A 49 0.97 -1.03 10.67
C TYR A 49 0.25 -2.27 11.18
N TYR A 50 0.98 -3.37 11.26
CA TYR A 50 0.53 -4.61 11.87
C TYR A 50 1.04 -4.71 13.31
N ASP A 51 1.27 -5.91 13.80
CA ASP A 51 1.76 -6.19 15.15
C ASP A 51 3.06 -5.45 15.52
N PHE A 52 3.90 -5.15 14.54
CA PHE A 52 5.06 -4.28 14.71
C PHE A 52 4.65 -2.85 14.38
N GLY A 53 4.19 -2.10 15.39
CA GLY A 53 3.58 -0.77 15.21
C GLY A 53 4.51 0.33 14.68
N ASP A 54 5.75 0.00 14.35
CA ASP A 54 6.76 0.86 13.78
C ASP A 54 7.46 0.27 12.54
N VAL A 55 6.80 -0.70 11.90
CA VAL A 55 7.18 -1.22 10.59
C VAL A 55 5.99 -1.07 9.66
N LEU A 56 6.06 -0.08 8.79
CA LEU A 56 4.99 0.21 7.84
C LEU A 56 5.00 -0.84 6.71
N ILE A 57 3.84 -1.41 6.42
CA ILE A 57 3.64 -2.46 5.42
C ILE A 57 2.90 -1.89 4.21
N PRO A 58 3.43 -2.04 2.99
CA PRO A 58 2.69 -1.65 1.78
C PRO A 58 1.43 -2.51 1.62
N ARG A 59 0.35 -1.92 1.14
CA ARG A 59 -0.94 -2.62 0.99
C ARG A 59 -0.95 -3.72 -0.07
N GLU A 60 -0.01 -3.69 -0.97
CA GLU A 60 0.19 -4.72 -1.99
C GLU A 60 0.67 -6.04 -1.40
N LEU A 61 1.02 -6.06 -0.12
CA LEU A 61 1.43 -7.25 0.60
C LEU A 61 0.21 -7.90 1.26
N GLU A 62 -0.09 -9.13 0.88
CA GLU A 62 -1.13 -9.96 1.47
C GLU A 62 -0.54 -10.83 2.59
N LEU A 63 -1.06 -10.68 3.81
CA LEU A 63 -0.58 -11.42 4.97
C LEU A 63 -0.82 -12.93 4.82
N ASP A 64 0.23 -13.71 4.96
CA ASP A 64 0.16 -15.16 5.10
C ASP A 64 0.15 -15.54 6.59
N VAL A 65 -1.04 -15.67 7.14
CA VAL A 65 -1.24 -15.97 8.57
C VAL A 65 -0.58 -17.30 8.97
N ASN A 66 -0.57 -18.28 8.07
CA ASN A 66 -0.02 -19.61 8.37
C ASN A 66 1.51 -19.63 8.50
N SER A 67 2.16 -18.66 7.87
CA SER A 67 3.62 -18.47 7.91
C SER A 67 4.05 -17.36 8.87
N SER A 68 3.09 -16.72 9.54
CA SER A 68 3.33 -15.62 10.48
C SER A 68 3.23 -16.11 11.92
N PHE A 69 4.09 -15.57 12.78
CA PHE A 69 4.06 -15.81 14.21
C PHE A 69 4.58 -14.59 14.95
N VAL A 70 3.76 -14.04 15.85
CA VAL A 70 4.14 -12.89 16.67
C VAL A 70 3.92 -13.19 18.14
N TYR A 71 4.92 -12.86 18.93
CA TYR A 71 4.93 -13.01 20.36
C TYR A 71 4.94 -11.65 21.04
N HIS A 72 3.97 -11.42 21.93
CA HIS A 72 3.82 -10.17 22.68
C HIS A 72 4.15 -10.38 24.15
N THR A 73 4.95 -9.49 24.70
CA THR A 73 5.22 -9.37 26.13
C THR A 73 4.95 -7.95 26.62
N ALA A 74 4.99 -7.74 27.92
CA ALA A 74 4.88 -6.39 28.49
C ALA A 74 6.01 -5.44 28.05
N GLY A 75 7.16 -5.98 27.60
CA GLY A 75 8.34 -5.19 27.27
C GLY A 75 8.69 -5.11 25.79
N PHE A 76 8.22 -6.04 24.97
CA PHE A 76 8.54 -6.06 23.54
C PHE A 76 7.56 -6.93 22.74
N THR A 77 7.53 -6.67 21.47
CA THR A 77 6.90 -7.53 20.45
C THR A 77 7.99 -8.08 19.55
N ALA A 78 7.98 -9.39 19.32
CA ALA A 78 8.93 -10.08 18.45
C ALA A 78 8.23 -11.17 17.63
N GLY A 79 8.80 -11.51 16.49
CA GLY A 79 8.24 -12.58 15.65
C GLY A 79 8.53 -12.37 14.17
N ILE A 80 7.69 -13.00 13.37
CA ILE A 80 7.77 -13.02 11.91
C ILE A 80 6.39 -12.70 11.35
N LEU A 81 6.32 -11.72 10.46
CA LEU A 81 5.19 -11.52 9.58
C LEU A 81 5.60 -11.92 8.17
N ALA A 82 4.87 -12.82 7.56
CA ALA A 82 5.09 -13.30 6.21
C ALA A 82 3.99 -12.79 5.28
N PHE A 83 4.37 -12.34 4.10
CA PHE A 83 3.47 -11.78 3.11
C PHE A 83 3.74 -12.34 1.73
N LYS A 84 2.71 -12.34 0.90
CA LYS A 84 2.80 -12.62 -0.53
C LYS A 84 2.46 -11.36 -1.33
N SER A 85 3.15 -11.16 -2.44
CA SER A 85 2.92 -10.00 -3.31
C SER A 85 3.17 -10.34 -4.77
N LYS A 86 2.66 -9.49 -5.65
CA LYS A 86 3.03 -9.41 -7.06
C LYS A 86 3.76 -8.12 -7.39
N ALA A 87 4.05 -7.31 -6.36
CA ALA A 87 4.77 -6.06 -6.54
C ALA A 87 6.23 -6.31 -6.95
N GLU A 88 6.80 -5.36 -7.64
CA GLU A 88 8.17 -5.39 -8.10
C GLU A 88 9.12 -5.21 -6.91
N ILE A 89 10.21 -5.99 -6.88
CA ILE A 89 11.15 -6.06 -5.75
C ILE A 89 11.83 -4.72 -5.47
N GLY A 90 12.23 -3.99 -6.52
CA GLY A 90 12.88 -2.69 -6.37
C GLY A 90 11.98 -1.69 -5.68
N SER A 91 10.72 -1.62 -6.08
CA SER A 91 9.72 -0.74 -5.44
C SER A 91 9.51 -1.08 -3.96
N MET A 92 9.54 -2.36 -3.60
CA MET A 92 9.45 -2.80 -2.20
C MET A 92 10.69 -2.40 -1.39
N ILE A 93 11.88 -2.55 -1.96
CA ILE A 93 13.14 -2.11 -1.33
C ILE A 93 13.06 -0.62 -1.03
N ASP A 94 12.75 0.20 -2.04
CA ASP A 94 12.65 1.65 -1.91
C ASP A 94 11.60 2.08 -0.88
N PHE A 95 10.47 1.37 -0.85
CA PHE A 95 9.42 1.59 0.14
C PHE A 95 9.93 1.34 1.56
N PHE A 96 10.53 0.17 1.81
CA PHE A 96 11.02 -0.16 3.15
C PHE A 96 12.17 0.74 3.57
N GLU A 97 13.18 0.96 2.73
CA GLU A 97 14.30 1.85 3.07
C GLU A 97 13.81 3.27 3.44
N SER A 98 12.85 3.81 2.68
CA SER A 98 12.31 5.15 2.93
C SER A 98 11.45 5.24 4.19
N ASN A 99 10.61 4.24 4.46
CA ASN A 99 9.66 4.31 5.57
C ASN A 99 10.28 3.84 6.90
N MET A 100 11.18 2.87 6.88
CA MET A 100 11.93 2.46 8.06
C MET A 100 12.72 3.65 8.65
N ALA A 101 13.33 4.47 7.79
CA ALA A 101 14.03 5.68 8.22
C ALA A 101 13.10 6.71 8.91
N LYS A 102 11.86 6.86 8.43
CA LYS A 102 10.85 7.74 9.04
C LYS A 102 10.41 7.26 10.43
N ASP A 103 10.39 5.95 10.63
CA ASP A 103 10.06 5.32 11.91
C ASP A 103 11.29 5.13 12.82
N ASN A 104 12.38 5.85 12.54
CA ASN A 104 13.64 5.86 13.30
C ASN A 104 14.39 4.52 13.30
N TRP A 105 14.19 3.68 12.31
CA TRP A 105 15.04 2.53 12.07
C TRP A 105 16.30 2.94 11.30
N GLN A 106 17.44 2.48 11.74
CA GLN A 106 18.73 2.72 11.10
C GLN A 106 19.05 1.54 10.18
N ALA A 107 19.33 1.81 8.92
CA ALA A 107 19.79 0.79 7.98
C ALA A 107 21.21 0.34 8.38
N VAL A 108 21.37 -0.96 8.57
CA VAL A 108 22.64 -1.58 8.92
C VAL A 108 23.33 -2.18 7.68
N GLY A 109 22.54 -2.73 6.77
CA GLY A 109 23.06 -3.29 5.55
C GLY A 109 21.99 -3.86 4.64
N THR A 110 22.34 -4.02 3.37
CA THR A 110 21.50 -4.60 2.33
C THR A 110 22.32 -5.66 1.57
N PHE A 111 21.76 -6.85 1.42
CA PHE A 111 22.35 -7.94 0.62
C PHE A 111 21.40 -8.30 -0.51
N LYS A 112 21.92 -8.36 -1.73
CA LYS A 112 21.11 -8.61 -2.95
C LYS A 112 21.70 -9.78 -3.72
N SER A 113 21.37 -11.00 -3.37
CA SER A 113 21.60 -12.22 -4.14
C SER A 113 21.76 -13.45 -3.24
N PRO A 114 21.11 -14.55 -3.53
CA PRO A 114 19.97 -14.76 -4.45
C PRO A 114 18.65 -14.21 -3.87
N ARG A 115 18.64 -13.75 -2.63
CA ARG A 115 17.54 -13.10 -1.93
C ARG A 115 17.94 -11.67 -1.60
N THR A 116 16.99 -10.79 -1.42
CA THR A 116 17.26 -9.46 -0.88
C THR A 116 17.01 -9.47 0.62
N LEU A 117 18.02 -9.10 1.38
CA LEU A 117 17.93 -8.93 2.84
C LEU A 117 18.19 -7.46 3.16
N LEU A 118 17.25 -6.82 3.83
CA LEU A 118 17.39 -5.48 4.38
C LEU A 118 17.51 -5.63 5.90
N LEU A 119 18.58 -5.10 6.49
CA LEU A 119 18.84 -5.15 7.91
C LEU A 119 18.70 -3.77 8.52
N PHE A 120 17.88 -3.68 9.56
CA PHE A 120 17.66 -2.45 10.30
C PHE A 120 17.85 -2.68 11.78
N GLN A 121 18.24 -1.62 12.47
CA GLN A 121 18.36 -1.57 13.93
C GLN A 121 17.63 -0.35 14.45
N LYS A 122 16.94 -0.53 15.57
CA LYS A 122 16.32 0.57 16.31
C LYS A 122 16.40 0.29 17.80
N GLU A 123 17.07 1.17 18.53
CA GLU A 123 17.30 0.98 19.98
C GLU A 123 17.90 -0.41 20.27
N ASN A 124 17.15 -1.25 20.98
CA ASN A 124 17.53 -2.61 21.34
C ASN A 124 16.83 -3.69 20.51
N ARG A 125 16.42 -3.37 19.26
CA ARG A 125 15.72 -4.30 18.37
C ARG A 125 16.38 -4.36 16.99
N TRP A 126 16.27 -5.52 16.39
CA TRP A 126 16.63 -5.78 14.98
C TRP A 126 15.36 -6.00 14.17
N CYS A 127 15.37 -5.51 12.95
CA CYS A 127 14.41 -5.87 11.94
C CYS A 127 15.14 -6.37 10.71
N VAL A 128 14.78 -7.56 10.25
CA VAL A 128 15.30 -8.15 9.01
C VAL A 128 14.13 -8.33 8.06
N ILE A 129 14.21 -7.71 6.89
CA ILE A 129 13.23 -7.88 5.83
C ILE A 129 13.86 -8.73 4.74
N ASN A 130 13.33 -9.94 4.55
CA ASN A 130 13.76 -10.88 3.54
C ASN A 130 12.78 -10.89 2.37
N ILE A 131 13.23 -10.54 1.18
CA ILE A 131 12.44 -10.52 -0.04
C ILE A 131 12.97 -11.61 -0.97
N THR A 132 12.12 -12.58 -1.25
CA THR A 132 12.45 -13.72 -2.12
C THR A 132 11.53 -13.71 -3.35
N ASP A 133 12.14 -13.70 -4.52
CA ASP A 133 11.44 -13.87 -5.78
C ASP A 133 11.14 -15.35 -6.01
N ASN A 134 9.88 -15.67 -6.12
CA ASN A 134 9.40 -16.98 -6.51
C ASN A 134 8.76 -16.89 -7.90
N ARG A 135 8.73 -18.00 -8.63
CA ARG A 135 8.19 -18.04 -10.01
C ARG A 135 6.80 -17.39 -10.17
N TRP A 136 5.97 -17.36 -9.14
CA TRP A 136 4.56 -16.93 -9.22
C TRP A 136 4.23 -15.72 -8.34
N ASN A 137 5.04 -15.44 -7.35
CA ASN A 137 4.86 -14.34 -6.41
C ASN A 137 6.18 -13.99 -5.74
N THR A 138 6.20 -12.84 -5.11
CA THR A 138 7.28 -12.43 -4.22
C THR A 138 6.85 -12.73 -2.79
N LEU A 139 7.71 -13.42 -2.04
CA LEU A 139 7.56 -13.64 -0.61
C LEU A 139 8.34 -12.56 0.14
N VAL A 140 7.68 -11.92 1.10
CA VAL A 140 8.30 -10.93 1.98
C VAL A 140 8.13 -11.40 3.41
N GLU A 141 9.23 -11.60 4.12
CA GLU A 141 9.24 -11.97 5.53
C GLU A 141 9.87 -10.86 6.35
N ILE A 142 9.16 -10.39 7.35
CA ILE A 142 9.61 -9.32 8.25
C ILE A 142 9.80 -9.91 9.63
N TRP A 143 11.05 -9.95 10.05
CA TRP A 143 11.48 -10.52 11.31
C TRP A 143 11.83 -9.38 12.26
N VAL A 144 11.21 -9.32 13.42
CA VAL A 144 11.56 -8.37 14.48
C VAL A 144 11.93 -9.13 15.73
N ALA A 145 13.07 -8.81 16.29
CA ALA A 145 13.56 -9.43 17.51
C ALA A 145 14.26 -8.40 18.41
N PRO A 146 14.20 -8.58 19.72
CA PRO A 146 15.01 -7.78 20.63
C PRO A 146 16.49 -8.10 20.43
N PHE A 147 17.32 -7.09 20.58
CA PHE A 147 18.75 -7.28 20.69
C PHE A 147 19.03 -7.82 22.10
N SER A 148 19.46 -9.05 22.20
CA SER A 148 20.02 -9.56 23.44
C SER A 148 21.54 -9.41 23.37
N ASP A 149 22.10 -8.59 24.22
CA ASP A 149 23.53 -8.67 24.50
C ASP A 149 23.82 -10.06 25.06
N ILE A 150 24.13 -10.99 24.18
CA ILE A 150 24.75 -12.26 24.58
C ILE A 150 26.21 -11.96 24.87
N SER A 151 26.46 -11.00 25.77
CA SER A 151 27.77 -10.80 26.36
C SER A 151 27.95 -11.86 27.43
N GLY A 152 28.47 -12.96 27.02
CA GLY A 152 29.04 -13.91 27.95
C GLY A 152 28.15 -15.11 28.21
N SER A 153 28.38 -16.10 27.49
CA SER A 153 28.63 -17.43 28.09
C SER A 153 29.04 -18.34 26.96
N GLY A 154 30.31 -18.59 26.88
CA GLY A 154 30.92 -19.50 25.94
C GLY A 154 30.16 -20.81 25.78
N LEU A 155 29.53 -20.92 24.64
CA LEU A 155 29.12 -22.20 24.07
C LEU A 155 30.06 -22.64 22.98
N LEU A 156 31.29 -22.09 22.96
CA LEU A 156 32.39 -22.65 22.20
C LEU A 156 33.47 -23.13 23.16
N LYS A 157 33.28 -24.33 23.64
CA LYS A 157 34.31 -25.15 24.24
C LYS A 157 34.55 -26.34 23.34
#